data_2c83631b79f1ccca8dd769806d052547
#
_entry.id   2c83631b79f1ccca8dd769806d052547
#
_cell.length_a   1.000
_cell.length_b   1.000
_cell.length_c   1.000
_cell.angle_alpha   90.00
_cell.angle_beta   90.00
_cell.angle_gamma   90.00
#
_symmetry.space_group_name_H-M   'P 1'
#
loop_
_entity.id
_entity.type
_entity.pdbx_description
1 polymer ?
#
loop_
_entity_poly.entity_id
_entity_poly.type
_entity_poly.pdbx_seq_one_letter_code
_entity_poly.pdbx_strand_id
1 'polypeptide(L)'
;MLAEEIKKNYNKLGIEIIETIYTDDYLSIGGTASTEDLAVLAGVTQQSRVLEIGSGVGGPALHLAATYGCSVVGLDLVETNVTEANKRAKARQLDHLVSFQQGDALDLPFAGGAFDVIWGQDAWCHVPDKAKLIEEIGTVLSPSGTVAFTDWIETGPIEGKAREDMLAAMAAPNIATLDDYKQYLESNGCTVVHQENVSDLFVSQYRAIMSRLVEMRETLSNRFSARVFEIVVQRNNCILEAFQCGALGGGRVVARKR
;
A
#
# COMPACT_ATOMS: atom_id res chain seq x y z
N MET A 1 1.44 11.28 -17.10
CA MET A 1 2.15 10.05 -17.50
C MET A 1 2.08 9.02 -16.36
N LEU A 2 2.66 9.27 -15.20
CA LEU A 2 2.68 8.31 -14.09
C LEU A 2 1.29 7.96 -13.52
N ALA A 3 0.44 8.95 -13.25
CA ALA A 3 -0.95 8.71 -12.80
C ALA A 3 -1.73 7.83 -13.79
N GLU A 4 -1.47 7.96 -15.09
CA GLU A 4 -2.09 7.12 -16.11
C GLU A 4 -1.55 5.68 -16.10
N GLU A 5 -0.27 5.49 -15.76
CA GLU A 5 0.30 4.14 -15.60
C GLU A 5 -0.25 3.43 -14.37
N ILE A 6 -0.39 4.14 -13.24
CA ILE A 6 -1.04 3.61 -12.03
C ILE A 6 -2.47 3.20 -12.36
N LYS A 7 -3.28 4.10 -12.94
CA LYS A 7 -4.65 3.81 -13.35
C LYS A 7 -4.75 2.62 -14.32
N LYS A 8 -3.77 2.46 -15.21
CA LYS A 8 -3.70 1.33 -16.14
C LYS A 8 -3.40 0.00 -15.44
N ASN A 9 -2.50 -0.01 -14.46
CA ASN A 9 -2.10 -1.23 -13.75
C ASN A 9 -3.11 -1.66 -12.68
N TYR A 10 -3.75 -0.70 -12.03
CA TYR A 10 -4.76 -0.93 -10.99
C TYR A 10 -6.20 -0.73 -11.49
N ASN A 11 -6.43 -0.92 -12.80
CA ASN A 11 -7.79 -0.99 -13.35
C ASN A 11 -8.48 -2.30 -12.90
N LYS A 12 -9.77 -2.44 -13.21
CA LYS A 12 -10.56 -3.62 -12.83
C LYS A 12 -9.88 -4.95 -13.14
N LEU A 13 -9.27 -5.10 -14.33
CA LEU A 13 -8.57 -6.32 -14.72
C LEU A 13 -7.32 -6.55 -13.87
N GLY A 14 -6.52 -5.51 -13.65
CA GLY A 14 -5.32 -5.57 -12.80
C GLY A 14 -5.67 -5.99 -11.37
N ILE A 15 -6.70 -5.38 -10.78
CA ILE A 15 -7.20 -5.74 -9.45
C ILE A 15 -7.66 -7.19 -9.40
N GLU A 16 -8.47 -7.66 -10.36
CA GLU A 16 -8.92 -9.06 -10.39
C GLU A 16 -7.75 -10.06 -10.48
N ILE A 17 -6.70 -9.72 -11.20
CA ILE A 17 -5.49 -10.54 -11.28
C ILE A 17 -4.76 -10.56 -9.93
N ILE A 18 -4.54 -9.38 -9.32
CA ILE A 18 -3.83 -9.27 -8.05
C ILE A 18 -4.60 -10.02 -6.95
N GLU A 19 -5.90 -9.80 -6.78
CA GLU A 19 -6.72 -10.49 -5.79
C GLU A 19 -6.75 -12.01 -5.99
N THR A 20 -6.72 -12.47 -7.25
CA THR A 20 -6.65 -13.91 -7.55
C THR A 20 -5.34 -14.53 -7.06
N ILE A 21 -4.24 -13.76 -7.08
CA ILE A 21 -2.90 -14.25 -6.74
C ILE A 21 -2.59 -14.01 -5.26
N TYR A 22 -3.02 -12.87 -4.70
CA TYR A 22 -2.73 -12.49 -3.31
C TYR A 22 -3.74 -13.15 -2.34
N THR A 23 -4.72 -12.42 -1.92
CA THR A 23 -5.87 -12.88 -1.13
C THR A 23 -7.01 -11.91 -1.36
N ASP A 24 -8.24 -12.38 -1.18
CA ASP A 24 -9.43 -11.54 -1.35
C ASP A 24 -9.33 -10.22 -0.56
N ASP A 25 -9.66 -9.12 -1.23
CA ASP A 25 -9.67 -7.74 -0.74
C ASP A 25 -8.28 -7.10 -0.47
N TYR A 26 -7.20 -7.85 -0.47
CA TYR A 26 -5.85 -7.30 -0.22
C TYR A 26 -5.04 -7.15 -1.49
N LEU A 27 -4.39 -5.99 -1.62
CA LEU A 27 -3.43 -5.69 -2.68
C LEU A 27 -2.01 -5.55 -2.11
N SER A 28 -1.85 -5.71 -0.79
CA SER A 28 -0.61 -5.56 -0.03
C SER A 28 -0.04 -6.90 0.46
N ILE A 29 1.24 -6.91 0.74
CA ILE A 29 1.97 -8.08 1.26
C ILE A 29 1.55 -8.34 2.71
N GLY A 30 1.31 -9.61 3.04
CA GLY A 30 1.00 -10.07 4.40
C GLY A 30 -0.47 -9.97 4.81
N GLY A 31 -1.33 -9.35 3.99
CA GLY A 31 -2.78 -9.35 4.21
C GLY A 31 -3.20 -8.86 5.61
N THR A 32 -4.18 -9.53 6.21
CA THR A 32 -4.72 -9.19 7.55
C THR A 32 -3.68 -9.22 8.65
N ALA A 33 -2.74 -10.17 8.63
CA ALA A 33 -1.71 -10.27 9.67
C ALA A 33 -0.81 -9.02 9.69
N SER A 34 -0.39 -8.52 8.50
CA SER A 34 0.40 -7.29 8.41
C SER A 34 -0.40 -6.07 8.90
N THR A 35 -1.72 -6.02 8.63
CA THR A 35 -2.60 -4.97 9.13
C THR A 35 -2.72 -5.01 10.66
N GLU A 36 -2.89 -6.18 11.26
CA GLU A 36 -3.00 -6.33 12.71
C GLU A 36 -1.71 -5.94 13.42
N ASP A 37 -0.56 -6.42 12.95
CA ASP A 37 0.74 -6.03 13.49
C ASP A 37 0.94 -4.51 13.49
N LEU A 38 0.63 -3.88 12.37
CA LEU A 38 0.77 -2.43 12.21
C LEU A 38 -0.24 -1.68 13.08
N ALA A 39 -1.49 -2.18 13.23
CA ALA A 39 -2.52 -1.56 14.06
C ALA A 39 -2.16 -1.56 15.54
N VAL A 40 -1.56 -2.65 16.02
CA VAL A 40 -1.04 -2.74 17.40
C VAL A 40 0.06 -1.70 17.62
N LEU A 41 1.03 -1.60 16.71
CA LEU A 41 2.13 -0.62 16.80
C LEU A 41 1.63 0.83 16.72
N ALA A 42 0.63 1.09 15.87
CA ALA A 42 0.00 2.40 15.72
C ALA A 42 -0.86 2.81 16.92
N GLY A 43 -1.31 1.83 17.72
CA GLY A 43 -2.23 2.06 18.84
C GLY A 43 -3.64 2.38 18.36
N VAL A 44 -4.13 1.73 17.31
CA VAL A 44 -5.50 1.90 16.80
C VAL A 44 -6.52 1.47 17.84
N THR A 45 -7.53 2.28 18.07
CA THR A 45 -8.64 2.03 18.99
C THR A 45 -9.98 2.38 18.33
N GLN A 46 -11.07 2.06 19.01
CA GLN A 46 -12.43 2.41 18.55
C GLN A 46 -12.62 3.92 18.32
N GLN A 47 -11.89 4.76 19.06
CA GLN A 47 -11.99 6.22 18.95
C GLN A 47 -11.12 6.80 17.83
N SER A 48 -10.27 6.00 17.20
CA SER A 48 -9.36 6.47 16.16
C SER A 48 -10.11 6.90 14.89
N ARG A 49 -9.74 8.07 14.38
CA ARG A 49 -10.12 8.55 13.04
C ARG A 49 -8.94 8.27 12.10
N VAL A 50 -9.10 7.31 11.23
CA VAL A 50 -8.04 6.82 10.36
C VAL A 50 -8.21 7.36 8.94
N LEU A 51 -7.13 7.86 8.33
CA LEU A 51 -7.05 8.10 6.90
C LEU A 51 -6.11 7.06 6.28
N GLU A 52 -6.63 6.20 5.43
CA GLU A 52 -5.81 5.28 4.63
C GLU A 52 -5.52 5.91 3.27
N ILE A 53 -4.22 6.14 2.97
CA ILE A 53 -3.75 6.72 1.71
C ILE A 53 -3.27 5.59 0.78
N GLY A 54 -3.92 5.47 -0.38
CA GLY A 54 -3.74 4.35 -1.31
C GLY A 54 -4.56 3.14 -0.90
N SER A 55 -5.85 3.36 -0.60
CA SER A 55 -6.73 2.35 0.00
C SER A 55 -7.12 1.19 -0.93
N GLY A 56 -6.82 1.29 -2.24
CA GLY A 56 -7.18 0.27 -3.21
C GLY A 56 -8.66 -0.11 -3.13
N VAL A 57 -8.94 -1.38 -3.01
CA VAL A 57 -10.31 -1.93 -2.86
C VAL A 57 -10.76 -2.07 -1.41
N GLY A 58 -10.01 -1.48 -0.46
CA GLY A 58 -10.42 -1.25 0.92
C GLY A 58 -10.06 -2.35 1.91
N GLY A 59 -9.16 -3.28 1.58
CA GLY A 59 -8.81 -4.40 2.47
C GLY A 59 -8.45 -3.98 3.88
N PRO A 60 -7.38 -3.20 4.10
CA PRO A 60 -6.98 -2.75 5.44
C PRO A 60 -8.05 -1.90 6.13
N ALA A 61 -8.67 -0.92 5.43
CA ALA A 61 -9.71 -0.06 6.00
C ALA A 61 -10.90 -0.87 6.54
N LEU A 62 -11.39 -1.82 5.75
CA LEU A 62 -12.51 -2.67 6.15
C LEU A 62 -12.12 -3.58 7.32
N HIS A 63 -10.89 -4.09 7.34
CA HIS A 63 -10.39 -4.90 8.43
C HIS A 63 -10.25 -4.10 9.73
N LEU A 64 -9.66 -2.91 9.68
CA LEU A 64 -9.53 -2.00 10.83
C LEU A 64 -10.90 -1.66 11.42
N ALA A 65 -11.86 -1.28 10.59
CA ALA A 65 -13.20 -0.96 11.06
C ALA A 65 -13.92 -2.17 11.68
N ALA A 66 -13.82 -3.34 11.06
CA ALA A 66 -14.46 -4.56 11.57
C ALA A 66 -13.84 -5.03 12.89
N THR A 67 -12.51 -4.93 13.04
CA THR A 67 -11.79 -5.45 14.19
C THR A 67 -11.78 -4.48 15.37
N TYR A 68 -11.54 -3.18 15.09
CA TYR A 68 -11.36 -2.17 16.14
C TYR A 68 -12.60 -1.28 16.33
N GLY A 69 -13.55 -1.27 15.38
CA GLY A 69 -14.71 -0.37 15.42
C GLY A 69 -14.36 1.10 15.19
N CYS A 70 -13.19 1.39 14.65
CA CYS A 70 -12.73 2.75 14.36
C CYS A 70 -13.38 3.31 13.08
N SER A 71 -13.37 4.64 12.94
CA SER A 71 -13.78 5.27 11.68
C SER A 71 -12.62 5.35 10.70
N VAL A 72 -12.85 4.99 9.44
CA VAL A 72 -11.82 5.01 8.40
C VAL A 72 -12.31 5.76 7.17
N VAL A 73 -11.49 6.67 6.67
CA VAL A 73 -11.63 7.23 5.32
C VAL A 73 -10.51 6.67 4.46
N GLY A 74 -10.85 5.99 3.37
CA GLY A 74 -9.88 5.56 2.37
C GLY A 74 -9.78 6.56 1.23
N LEU A 75 -8.57 6.93 0.86
CA LEU A 75 -8.28 7.76 -0.31
C LEU A 75 -7.53 6.93 -1.34
N ASP A 76 -7.99 6.93 -2.58
CA ASP A 76 -7.31 6.27 -3.70
C ASP A 76 -7.37 7.12 -4.97
N LEU A 77 -6.33 7.05 -5.79
CA LEU A 77 -6.24 7.80 -7.05
C LEU A 77 -7.18 7.24 -8.13
N VAL A 78 -7.54 5.96 -8.03
CA VAL A 78 -8.26 5.19 -9.04
C VAL A 78 -9.75 5.09 -8.68
N GLU A 79 -10.59 5.80 -9.41
CA GLU A 79 -12.05 5.88 -9.17
C GLU A 79 -12.75 4.51 -9.14
N THR A 80 -12.31 3.57 -9.99
CA THR A 80 -12.89 2.22 -10.01
C THR A 80 -12.60 1.44 -8.74
N ASN A 81 -11.44 1.65 -8.09
CA ASN A 81 -11.10 1.06 -6.81
C ASN A 81 -12.00 1.62 -5.71
N VAL A 82 -12.15 2.94 -5.67
CA VAL A 82 -13.05 3.64 -4.73
C VAL A 82 -14.48 3.13 -4.84
N THR A 83 -14.97 2.96 -6.08
CA THR A 83 -16.31 2.42 -6.33
C THR A 83 -16.47 1.01 -5.78
N GLU A 84 -15.50 0.13 -6.04
CA GLU A 84 -15.51 -1.26 -5.55
C GLU A 84 -15.37 -1.30 -4.02
N ALA A 85 -14.49 -0.49 -3.43
CA ALA A 85 -14.30 -0.41 -1.99
C ALA A 85 -15.58 0.01 -1.25
N ASN A 86 -16.29 1.05 -1.74
CA ASN A 86 -17.58 1.47 -1.17
C ASN A 86 -18.66 0.37 -1.31
N LYS A 87 -18.66 -0.37 -2.41
CA LYS A 87 -19.58 -1.52 -2.59
C LYS A 87 -19.27 -2.62 -1.56
N ARG A 88 -17.98 -2.90 -1.29
CA ARG A 88 -17.55 -3.89 -0.27
C ARG A 88 -17.90 -3.44 1.13
N ALA A 89 -17.74 -2.14 1.45
CA ALA A 89 -18.16 -1.58 2.74
C ALA A 89 -19.65 -1.84 3.00
N LYS A 90 -20.51 -1.55 2.00
CA LYS A 90 -21.95 -1.82 2.10
C LYS A 90 -22.27 -3.29 2.24
N ALA A 91 -21.63 -4.15 1.43
CA ALA A 91 -21.86 -5.60 1.48
C ALA A 91 -21.50 -6.21 2.84
N ARG A 92 -20.52 -5.62 3.54
CA ARG A 92 -20.10 -6.01 4.90
C ARG A 92 -20.80 -5.26 6.02
N GLN A 93 -21.73 -4.36 5.69
CA GLN A 93 -22.46 -3.50 6.65
C GLN A 93 -21.51 -2.62 7.49
N LEU A 94 -20.40 -2.19 6.88
CA LEU A 94 -19.38 -1.33 7.49
C LEU A 94 -19.44 0.12 6.96
N ASP A 95 -20.37 0.45 6.07
CA ASP A 95 -20.52 1.77 5.44
C ASP A 95 -20.90 2.88 6.42
N HIS A 96 -21.25 2.55 7.65
CA HIS A 96 -21.42 3.49 8.76
C HIS A 96 -20.10 3.87 9.47
N LEU A 97 -19.01 3.10 9.27
CA LEU A 97 -17.69 3.33 9.82
C LEU A 97 -16.67 3.68 8.74
N VAL A 98 -16.85 3.18 7.51
CA VAL A 98 -15.86 3.31 6.45
C VAL A 98 -16.46 3.98 5.23
N SER A 99 -15.74 4.95 4.69
CA SER A 99 -16.06 5.57 3.40
C SER A 99 -14.80 5.68 2.55
N PHE A 100 -14.97 5.61 1.22
CA PHE A 100 -13.86 5.75 0.28
C PHE A 100 -14.14 6.89 -0.67
N GLN A 101 -13.11 7.70 -0.97
CA GLN A 101 -13.19 8.79 -1.92
C GLN A 101 -11.97 8.84 -2.83
N GLN A 102 -12.18 9.32 -4.06
CA GLN A 102 -11.09 9.55 -4.98
C GLN A 102 -10.31 10.82 -4.59
N GLY A 103 -8.98 10.74 -4.65
CA GLY A 103 -8.12 11.89 -4.40
C GLY A 103 -6.65 11.61 -4.68
N ASP A 104 -5.87 12.69 -4.73
CA ASP A 104 -4.42 12.63 -4.89
C ASP A 104 -3.77 12.74 -3.51
N ALA A 105 -2.83 11.84 -3.22
CA ALA A 105 -2.04 11.87 -1.99
C ALA A 105 -1.14 13.11 -1.86
N LEU A 106 -0.91 13.82 -2.97
CA LEU A 106 -0.12 15.05 -3.01
C LEU A 106 -0.97 16.33 -2.87
N ASP A 107 -2.29 16.20 -2.71
CA ASP A 107 -3.25 17.29 -2.49
C ASP A 107 -4.45 16.75 -1.69
N LEU A 108 -4.25 16.58 -0.37
CA LEU A 108 -5.24 15.94 0.51
C LEU A 108 -6.43 16.85 0.78
N PRO A 109 -7.67 16.48 0.37
CA PRO A 109 -8.85 17.35 0.47
C PRO A 109 -9.48 17.32 1.86
N PHE A 110 -8.69 17.41 2.92
CA PHE A 110 -9.16 17.31 4.29
C PHE A 110 -8.74 18.50 5.13
N ALA A 111 -9.55 18.79 6.16
CA ALA A 111 -9.22 19.83 7.13
C ALA A 111 -7.98 19.46 7.96
N GLY A 112 -7.24 20.47 8.42
CA GLY A 112 -6.09 20.27 9.29
C GLY A 112 -6.48 19.56 10.59
N GLY A 113 -5.70 18.55 10.98
CA GLY A 113 -5.93 17.78 12.21
C GLY A 113 -7.17 16.88 12.19
N ALA A 114 -7.67 16.53 11.01
CA ALA A 114 -8.89 15.72 10.88
C ALA A 114 -8.72 14.27 11.34
N PHE A 115 -7.49 13.72 11.30
CA PHE A 115 -7.24 12.31 11.55
C PHE A 115 -6.24 12.08 12.68
N ASP A 116 -6.49 11.03 13.45
CA ASP A 116 -5.63 10.61 14.56
C ASP A 116 -4.56 9.61 14.10
N VAL A 117 -4.86 8.86 13.03
CA VAL A 117 -3.93 7.91 12.42
C VAL A 117 -3.94 8.10 10.91
N ILE A 118 -2.76 8.28 10.32
CA ILE A 118 -2.55 8.18 8.88
C ILE A 118 -1.95 6.80 8.59
N TRP A 119 -2.57 6.09 7.66
CA TRP A 119 -2.29 4.72 7.34
C TRP A 119 -1.89 4.53 5.89
N GLY A 120 -0.97 3.61 5.61
CA GLY A 120 -0.63 3.15 4.28
C GLY A 120 -0.11 1.72 4.30
N GLN A 121 -0.51 0.91 3.31
CA GLN A 121 0.05 -0.44 3.16
C GLN A 121 0.47 -0.67 1.70
N ASP A 122 1.79 -0.70 1.49
CA ASP A 122 2.46 -1.02 0.22
C ASP A 122 1.99 -0.17 -0.97
N ALA A 123 1.56 1.06 -0.70
CA ALA A 123 0.95 1.96 -1.67
C ALA A 123 1.78 3.23 -1.93
N TRP A 124 2.60 3.64 -0.96
CA TRP A 124 3.33 4.91 -1.08
C TRP A 124 4.52 4.82 -2.03
N CYS A 125 4.99 3.63 -2.36
CA CYS A 125 5.96 3.41 -3.43
C CYS A 125 5.48 3.97 -4.78
N HIS A 126 4.17 4.08 -5.01
CA HIS A 126 3.58 4.64 -6.21
C HIS A 126 3.54 6.18 -6.23
N VAL A 127 3.69 6.85 -5.09
CA VAL A 127 3.68 8.31 -4.98
C VAL A 127 5.00 8.89 -5.46
N PRO A 128 5.01 9.80 -6.47
CA PRO A 128 6.26 10.28 -7.06
C PRO A 128 7.09 11.17 -6.13
N ASP A 129 6.43 11.99 -5.31
CA ASP A 129 7.06 12.91 -4.36
C ASP A 129 6.69 12.51 -2.93
N LYS A 130 7.54 11.69 -2.32
CA LYS A 130 7.33 11.19 -0.96
C LYS A 130 7.53 12.27 0.10
N ALA A 131 8.37 13.27 -0.18
CA ALA A 131 8.54 14.40 0.72
C ALA A 131 7.26 15.23 0.78
N LYS A 132 6.65 15.53 -0.39
CA LYS A 132 5.36 16.20 -0.47
C LYS A 132 4.22 15.39 0.15
N LEU A 133 4.19 14.08 -0.05
CA LEU A 133 3.23 13.18 0.61
C LEU A 133 3.30 13.36 2.14
N ILE A 134 4.49 13.33 2.73
CA ILE A 134 4.65 13.49 4.17
C ILE A 134 4.30 14.92 4.65
N GLU A 135 4.55 15.94 3.83
CA GLU A 135 4.09 17.31 4.11
C GLU A 135 2.55 17.36 4.18
N GLU A 136 1.85 16.80 3.19
CA GLU A 136 0.39 16.73 3.16
C GLU A 136 -0.16 15.96 4.38
N ILE A 137 0.43 14.82 4.69
CA ILE A 137 0.12 14.03 5.90
C ILE A 137 0.22 14.92 7.14
N GLY A 138 1.30 15.69 7.26
CA GLY A 138 1.53 16.61 8.39
C GLY A 138 0.41 17.64 8.58
N THR A 139 -0.25 18.06 7.50
CA THR A 139 -1.36 19.03 7.58
C THR A 139 -2.62 18.41 8.17
N VAL A 140 -2.98 17.21 7.76
CA VAL A 140 -4.24 16.54 8.11
C VAL A 140 -4.17 15.71 9.39
N LEU A 141 -2.95 15.42 9.86
CA LEU A 141 -2.69 14.69 11.10
C LEU A 141 -2.96 15.55 12.32
N SER A 142 -3.74 15.06 13.27
CA SER A 142 -4.05 15.73 14.54
C SER A 142 -2.79 15.92 15.42
N PRO A 143 -2.80 16.87 16.38
CA PRO A 143 -1.75 16.93 17.38
C PRO A 143 -1.59 15.58 18.10
N SER A 144 -0.36 15.12 18.26
CA SER A 144 -0.02 13.80 18.82
C SER A 144 -0.55 12.61 18.02
N GLY A 145 -1.03 12.82 16.78
CA GLY A 145 -1.45 11.77 15.89
C GLY A 145 -0.31 10.88 15.41
N THR A 146 -0.66 9.73 14.89
CA THR A 146 0.28 8.67 14.47
C THR A 146 0.28 8.52 12.95
N VAL A 147 1.45 8.39 12.34
CA VAL A 147 1.65 7.91 10.97
C VAL A 147 2.13 6.47 11.05
N ALA A 148 1.44 5.55 10.40
CA ALA A 148 1.77 4.12 10.42
C ALA A 148 1.65 3.52 9.02
N PHE A 149 2.72 2.90 8.52
CA PHE A 149 2.69 2.30 7.19
C PHE A 149 3.66 1.13 7.03
N THR A 150 3.35 0.26 6.09
CA THR A 150 4.31 -0.61 5.42
C THR A 150 4.52 -0.12 3.99
N ASP A 151 5.73 -0.31 3.46
CA ASP A 151 5.99 0.01 2.06
C ASP A 151 7.17 -0.79 1.51
N TRP A 152 7.23 -0.84 0.21
CA TRP A 152 8.38 -1.35 -0.52
C TRP A 152 9.53 -0.36 -0.41
N ILE A 153 10.70 -0.87 -0.01
CA ILE A 153 11.88 -0.04 0.24
C ILE A 153 13.09 -0.49 -0.59
N GLU A 154 13.92 0.47 -0.95
CA GLU A 154 15.26 0.19 -1.49
C GLU A 154 16.17 -0.26 -0.35
N THR A 155 16.77 -1.44 -0.48
CA THR A 155 17.63 -2.07 0.55
C THR A 155 19.05 -2.26 0.10
N GLY A 156 19.35 -2.13 -1.18
CA GLY A 156 20.68 -2.25 -1.75
C GLY A 156 20.76 -1.66 -3.15
N PRO A 157 21.96 -1.56 -3.70
CA PRO A 157 22.17 -0.91 -5.00
C PRO A 157 21.55 -1.73 -6.14
N ILE A 158 20.85 -1.04 -7.02
CA ILE A 158 20.37 -1.55 -8.30
C ILE A 158 20.39 -0.38 -9.29
N GLU A 159 20.98 -0.58 -10.46
CA GLU A 159 21.20 0.50 -11.43
C GLU A 159 20.83 0.09 -12.85
N GLY A 160 20.83 1.06 -13.76
CA GLY A 160 20.61 0.87 -15.19
C GLY A 160 19.32 0.15 -15.51
N LYS A 161 19.37 -0.75 -16.48
CA LYS A 161 18.20 -1.46 -17.00
C LYS A 161 17.47 -2.30 -15.94
N ALA A 162 18.19 -2.92 -15.02
CA ALA A 162 17.57 -3.71 -13.96
C ALA A 162 16.70 -2.86 -13.03
N ARG A 163 17.15 -1.64 -12.68
CA ARG A 163 16.34 -0.68 -11.90
C ARG A 163 15.10 -0.23 -12.67
N GLU A 164 15.27 0.12 -13.93
CA GLU A 164 14.16 0.54 -14.79
C GLU A 164 13.09 -0.55 -14.90
N ASP A 165 13.49 -1.79 -15.13
CA ASP A 165 12.59 -2.94 -15.27
C ASP A 165 11.85 -3.24 -13.94
N MET A 166 12.55 -3.16 -12.81
CA MET A 166 11.96 -3.31 -11.48
C MET A 166 10.89 -2.23 -11.24
N LEU A 167 11.24 -0.96 -11.41
CA LEU A 167 10.30 0.16 -11.21
C LEU A 167 9.09 0.07 -12.14
N ALA A 168 9.31 -0.29 -13.40
CA ALA A 168 8.22 -0.52 -14.36
C ALA A 168 7.33 -1.70 -13.96
N ALA A 169 7.92 -2.81 -13.49
CA ALA A 169 7.18 -3.96 -13.00
C ALA A 169 6.31 -3.62 -11.79
N MET A 170 6.80 -2.78 -10.91
CA MET A 170 6.07 -2.30 -9.72
C MET A 170 5.08 -1.17 -10.02
N ALA A 171 5.13 -0.53 -11.19
CA ALA A 171 4.48 0.74 -11.48
C ALA A 171 4.88 1.85 -10.48
N ALA A 172 6.11 1.81 -10.00
CA ALA A 172 6.65 2.77 -9.06
C ALA A 172 7.56 3.78 -9.77
N PRO A 173 7.42 5.08 -9.53
CA PRO A 173 8.31 6.10 -10.10
C PRO A 173 9.70 6.08 -9.47
N ASN A 174 9.74 5.76 -8.20
CA ASN A 174 10.91 5.61 -7.35
C ASN A 174 10.57 4.79 -6.10
N ILE A 175 11.59 4.30 -5.43
CA ILE A 175 11.48 3.60 -4.14
C ILE A 175 12.36 4.37 -3.14
N ALA A 176 11.84 4.62 -1.94
CA ALA A 176 12.57 5.24 -0.86
C ALA A 176 13.26 4.18 0.02
N THR A 177 14.30 4.58 0.73
CA THR A 177 14.87 3.80 1.84
C THR A 177 14.11 4.07 3.14
N LEU A 178 14.33 3.25 4.16
CA LEU A 178 13.82 3.55 5.52
C LEU A 178 14.38 4.87 6.07
N ASP A 179 15.64 5.18 5.76
CA ASP A 179 16.27 6.43 6.22
C ASP A 179 15.68 7.66 5.51
N ASP A 180 15.31 7.56 4.23
CA ASP A 180 14.59 8.63 3.52
C ASP A 180 13.25 8.90 4.20
N TYR A 181 12.43 7.86 4.47
CA TYR A 181 11.17 8.00 5.17
C TYR A 181 11.33 8.63 6.55
N LYS A 182 12.34 8.19 7.31
CA LYS A 182 12.68 8.79 8.60
C LYS A 182 12.98 10.28 8.44
N GLN A 183 13.83 10.65 7.50
CA GLN A 183 14.20 12.05 7.25
C GLN A 183 12.96 12.89 6.88
N TYR A 184 12.09 12.40 5.99
CA TYR A 184 10.87 13.11 5.59
C TYR A 184 9.94 13.33 6.78
N LEU A 185 9.71 12.29 7.60
CA LEU A 185 8.87 12.38 8.80
C LEU A 185 9.43 13.34 9.84
N GLU A 186 10.71 13.25 10.15
CA GLU A 186 11.36 14.10 11.15
C GLU A 186 11.42 15.58 10.72
N SER A 187 11.61 15.83 9.42
CA SER A 187 11.59 17.18 8.84
C SER A 187 10.20 17.81 8.87
N ASN A 188 9.13 16.99 8.95
CA ASN A 188 7.73 17.42 9.03
C ASN A 188 7.15 17.32 10.44
N GLY A 189 7.99 17.39 11.48
CA GLY A 189 7.55 17.51 12.88
C GLY A 189 7.07 16.21 13.51
N CYS A 190 7.36 15.05 12.92
CA CYS A 190 7.14 13.76 13.53
C CYS A 190 8.39 13.24 14.24
N THR A 191 8.21 12.26 15.11
CA THR A 191 9.29 11.46 15.70
C THR A 191 9.04 10.00 15.34
N VAL A 192 9.99 9.37 14.67
CA VAL A 192 9.90 7.92 14.38
C VAL A 192 10.07 7.15 15.68
N VAL A 193 9.04 6.39 16.06
CA VAL A 193 8.99 5.58 17.30
C VAL A 193 9.19 4.10 17.04
N HIS A 194 8.96 3.65 15.79
CA HIS A 194 9.25 2.30 15.34
C HIS A 194 9.70 2.36 13.88
N GLN A 195 10.80 1.66 13.57
CA GLN A 195 11.31 1.47 12.22
C GLN A 195 11.88 0.08 12.13
N GLU A 196 11.38 -0.70 11.19
CA GLU A 196 11.75 -2.11 11.05
C GLU A 196 11.93 -2.47 9.57
N ASN A 197 13.02 -3.17 9.27
CA ASN A 197 13.19 -3.82 7.99
C ASN A 197 12.51 -5.20 8.04
N VAL A 198 11.40 -5.33 7.31
CA VAL A 198 10.60 -6.56 7.23
C VAL A 198 10.81 -7.29 5.89
N SER A 199 11.97 -7.12 5.28
CA SER A 199 12.29 -7.70 3.97
C SER A 199 12.15 -9.22 3.94
N ASP A 200 12.52 -9.93 5.01
CA ASP A 200 12.36 -11.39 5.09
C ASP A 200 10.89 -11.81 4.99
N LEU A 201 10.00 -11.05 5.63
CA LEU A 201 8.55 -11.25 5.51
C LEU A 201 8.11 -11.03 4.06
N PHE A 202 8.50 -9.91 3.44
CA PHE A 202 8.14 -9.59 2.06
C PHE A 202 8.64 -10.66 1.09
N VAL A 203 9.89 -11.08 1.20
CA VAL A 203 10.48 -12.13 0.37
C VAL A 203 9.73 -13.46 0.52
N SER A 204 9.42 -13.87 1.76
CA SER A 204 8.72 -15.12 2.02
C SER A 204 7.30 -15.13 1.46
N GLN A 205 6.56 -14.05 1.68
CA GLN A 205 5.20 -13.88 1.14
C GLN A 205 5.21 -13.78 -0.39
N TYR A 206 6.17 -13.06 -0.96
CA TYR A 206 6.29 -12.93 -2.40
C TYR A 206 6.61 -14.26 -3.09
N ARG A 207 7.45 -15.09 -2.48
CA ARG A 207 7.70 -16.46 -2.95
C ARG A 207 6.42 -17.31 -2.94
N ALA A 208 5.59 -17.18 -1.90
CA ALA A 208 4.29 -17.88 -1.85
C ALA A 208 3.34 -17.40 -2.95
N ILE A 209 3.31 -16.09 -3.23
CA ILE A 209 2.56 -15.50 -4.35
C ILE A 209 3.04 -16.07 -5.68
N MET A 210 4.36 -16.14 -5.90
CA MET A 210 4.93 -16.71 -7.12
C MET A 210 4.59 -18.20 -7.28
N SER A 211 4.63 -18.99 -6.22
CA SER A 211 4.22 -20.41 -6.26
C SER A 211 2.76 -20.55 -6.66
N ARG A 212 1.89 -19.76 -6.04
CA ARG A 212 0.45 -19.73 -6.37
C ARG A 212 0.22 -19.28 -7.83
N LEU A 213 0.93 -18.29 -8.30
CA LEU A 213 0.84 -17.83 -9.70
C LEU A 213 1.14 -18.96 -10.68
N VAL A 214 2.17 -19.77 -10.41
CA VAL A 214 2.53 -20.93 -11.24
C VAL A 214 1.46 -22.03 -11.18
N GLU A 215 0.97 -22.35 -9.99
CA GLU A 215 -0.09 -23.36 -9.78
C GLU A 215 -1.41 -22.97 -10.49
N MET A 216 -1.69 -21.67 -10.54
CA MET A 216 -2.91 -21.14 -11.17
C MET A 216 -2.77 -20.88 -12.67
N ARG A 217 -1.70 -21.31 -13.32
CA ARG A 217 -1.42 -21.06 -14.74
C ARG A 217 -2.62 -21.32 -15.66
N GLU A 218 -3.22 -22.49 -15.54
CA GLU A 218 -4.35 -22.89 -16.38
C GLU A 218 -5.57 -22.01 -16.12
N THR A 219 -5.91 -21.80 -14.85
CA THR A 219 -7.02 -20.94 -14.41
C THR A 219 -6.87 -19.51 -14.93
N LEU A 220 -5.71 -18.92 -14.73
CA LEU A 220 -5.42 -17.53 -15.15
C LEU A 220 -5.38 -17.40 -16.68
N SER A 221 -4.78 -18.38 -17.38
CA SER A 221 -4.74 -18.39 -18.84
C SER A 221 -6.13 -18.54 -19.46
N ASN A 222 -7.00 -19.33 -18.88
CA ASN A 222 -8.39 -19.50 -19.32
C ASN A 222 -9.24 -18.26 -19.02
N ARG A 223 -9.03 -17.62 -17.87
CA ARG A 223 -9.78 -16.42 -17.45
C ARG A 223 -9.34 -15.15 -18.17
N PHE A 224 -8.04 -14.95 -18.35
CA PHE A 224 -7.46 -13.68 -18.82
C PHE A 224 -6.69 -13.78 -20.14
N SER A 225 -6.33 -14.92 -20.62
CA SER A 225 -5.51 -15.33 -21.74
C SER A 225 -4.08 -15.72 -21.37
N ALA A 226 -3.47 -16.61 -22.18
CA ALA A 226 -2.08 -17.02 -22.01
C ALA A 226 -1.10 -15.84 -22.10
N ARG A 227 -1.37 -14.86 -22.98
CA ARG A 227 -0.53 -13.67 -23.12
C ARG A 227 -0.54 -12.81 -21.85
N VAL A 228 -1.69 -12.60 -21.23
CA VAL A 228 -1.80 -11.86 -19.96
C VAL A 228 -1.04 -12.59 -18.86
N PHE A 229 -1.20 -13.91 -18.76
CA PHE A 229 -0.47 -14.73 -17.80
C PHE A 229 1.05 -14.56 -17.94
N GLU A 230 1.60 -14.67 -19.15
CA GLU A 230 3.06 -14.51 -19.37
C GLU A 230 3.56 -13.10 -18.99
N ILE A 231 2.79 -12.05 -19.27
CA ILE A 231 3.13 -10.68 -18.85
C ILE A 231 3.16 -10.58 -17.32
N VAL A 232 2.18 -11.16 -16.61
CA VAL A 232 2.11 -11.17 -15.15
C VAL A 232 3.31 -11.92 -14.58
N VAL A 233 3.64 -13.09 -15.10
CA VAL A 233 4.82 -13.87 -14.69
C VAL A 233 6.11 -13.09 -14.88
N GLN A 234 6.30 -12.48 -16.05
CA GLN A 234 7.51 -11.71 -16.36
C GLN A 234 7.67 -10.53 -15.39
N ARG A 235 6.62 -9.76 -15.13
CA ARG A 235 6.64 -8.64 -14.17
C ARG A 235 7.00 -9.09 -12.77
N ASN A 236 6.36 -10.16 -12.31
CA ASN A 236 6.61 -10.68 -10.98
C ASN A 236 8.01 -11.29 -10.83
N ASN A 237 8.58 -11.86 -11.89
CA ASN A 237 9.97 -12.32 -11.89
C ASN A 237 10.97 -11.16 -11.70
N CYS A 238 10.77 -10.01 -12.37
CA CYS A 238 11.62 -8.83 -12.16
C CYS A 238 11.64 -8.37 -10.70
N ILE A 239 10.48 -8.40 -10.03
CA ILE A 239 10.36 -8.06 -8.61
C ILE A 239 11.07 -9.10 -7.75
N LEU A 240 10.88 -10.40 -8.03
CA LEU A 240 11.53 -11.48 -7.31
C LEU A 240 13.07 -11.42 -7.44
N GLU A 241 13.58 -11.11 -8.63
CA GLU A 241 15.02 -10.91 -8.86
C GLU A 241 15.57 -9.75 -8.03
N ALA A 242 14.83 -8.62 -7.94
CA ALA A 242 15.22 -7.50 -7.11
C ALA A 242 15.26 -7.84 -5.60
N PHE A 243 14.36 -8.68 -5.12
CA PHE A 243 14.45 -9.25 -3.77
C PHE A 243 15.67 -10.16 -3.59
N GLN A 244 15.92 -11.03 -4.57
CA GLN A 244 17.01 -12.01 -4.48
C GLN A 244 18.39 -11.37 -4.48
N CYS A 245 18.57 -10.26 -5.21
CA CYS A 245 19.83 -9.52 -5.22
C CYS A 245 19.96 -8.54 -4.03
N GLY A 246 18.94 -8.45 -3.16
CA GLY A 246 18.95 -7.60 -1.98
C GLY A 246 18.72 -6.11 -2.27
N ALA A 247 18.23 -5.76 -3.46
CA ALA A 247 17.97 -4.38 -3.85
C ALA A 247 16.59 -3.85 -3.39
N LEU A 248 15.63 -4.76 -3.24
CA LEU A 248 14.25 -4.48 -2.85
C LEU A 248 13.90 -5.19 -1.56
N GLY A 249 13.15 -4.55 -0.70
CA GLY A 249 12.68 -5.11 0.56
C GLY A 249 11.35 -4.54 0.99
N GLY A 250 10.96 -4.83 2.22
CA GLY A 250 9.81 -4.26 2.92
C GLY A 250 10.23 -3.47 4.14
N GLY A 251 9.57 -2.34 4.37
CA GLY A 251 9.73 -1.51 5.55
C GLY A 251 8.43 -1.37 6.33
N ARG A 252 8.55 -1.26 7.66
CA ARG A 252 7.44 -0.92 8.56
C ARG A 252 7.86 0.28 9.40
N VAL A 253 7.03 1.31 9.42
CA VAL A 253 7.36 2.56 10.12
C VAL A 253 6.15 3.05 10.91
N VAL A 254 6.41 3.49 12.16
CA VAL A 254 5.44 4.24 12.95
C VAL A 254 6.11 5.50 13.48
N ALA A 255 5.45 6.64 13.28
CA ALA A 255 5.91 7.94 13.77
C ALA A 255 4.78 8.69 14.47
N ARG A 256 5.12 9.57 15.41
CA ARG A 256 4.17 10.41 16.15
C ARG A 256 4.44 11.87 15.90
N LYS A 257 3.40 12.64 15.66
CA LYS A 257 3.49 14.10 15.56
C LYS A 257 3.86 14.68 16.92
N ARG A 258 4.82 15.61 16.93
CA ARG A 258 5.31 16.32 18.13
C ARG A 258 4.32 17.36 18.64
#